data_73153bfdc4bd22b1b2c54dca0c144385
#
_entry.id   73153bfdc4bd22b1b2c54dca0c144385
#
_cell.length_a   1.000
_cell.length_b   1.000
_cell.length_c   1.000
_cell.angle_alpha   90.00
_cell.angle_beta   90.00
_cell.angle_gamma   90.00
#
_symmetry.space_group_name_H-M   'P 1'
#
loop_
_entity.id
_entity.type
_entity.pdbx_description
1 polymer ?
#
loop_
_entity_poly.entity_id
_entity_poly.type
_entity_poly.pdbx_seq_one_letter_code
_entity_poly.pdbx_strand_id
1 'polypeptide(L)'
;MTRVGYVPWLLMLVCQIGAVMPAWAVEPLPVGFERREFVDEARSNWQNTGHRPLSTVIWYPASAGAPLTVPQVGDPAWRPYFVQTEFAVEAPLSAQAPRYPLVLLSHGSTSVNVSLAWLGSYLAKHGYIAAAVNHHGNTGAEGQLLSQGFMAQWERAGDLSALLDRMLADPKFGSHIDPNRVFAAGHSAGGATVIMLAGGQFSGDEMGKFCNSKAADAGCGSRETIDRAIAEIEKLRASDPAVQASLARAARSYRDERIRAVVAMAPAVGPGFTEATLRAVKTPVFIVTAKVDDVTPPETNSLRFARFIPDARLLTVPGNANHMTFGSECTDEGRRALPICRDGADLDRAQVHEMIAERVLKFFSEP
;
A
#
# COMPACT_ATOMS: atom_id res chain seq x y z
N MET A 1 -67.58 -42.52 -50.44
CA MET A 1 -66.47 -41.64 -50.78
C MET A 1 -66.42 -40.57 -49.74
N THR A 2 -65.63 -40.79 -48.66
CA THR A 2 -65.53 -39.93 -47.48
C THR A 2 -64.13 -39.29 -47.48
N ARG A 3 -64.10 -37.94 -47.59
CA ARG A 3 -62.84 -37.18 -47.52
C ARG A 3 -62.47 -36.93 -46.06
N VAL A 4 -61.29 -37.37 -45.67
CA VAL A 4 -60.65 -37.09 -44.38
C VAL A 4 -59.88 -35.78 -44.51
N GLY A 5 -60.25 -34.79 -43.70
CA GLY A 5 -59.55 -33.49 -43.63
C GLY A 5 -58.35 -33.55 -42.65
N TYR A 6 -57.21 -33.17 -43.16
CA TYR A 6 -55.98 -32.95 -42.32
C TYR A 6 -56.03 -31.57 -41.66
N VAL A 7 -55.85 -31.52 -40.31
CA VAL A 7 -55.63 -30.29 -39.54
C VAL A 7 -54.14 -30.24 -39.22
N PRO A 8 -53.43 -29.17 -39.62
CA PRO A 8 -52.02 -29.03 -39.21
C PRO A 8 -51.93 -28.43 -37.81
N TRP A 9 -51.21 -29.13 -36.91
CA TRP A 9 -50.86 -28.63 -35.63
C TRP A 9 -49.68 -27.63 -35.77
N LEU A 10 -49.90 -26.33 -35.50
CA LEU A 10 -48.90 -25.31 -35.41
C LEU A 10 -48.27 -25.44 -34.00
N LEU A 11 -47.03 -25.93 -33.95
CA LEU A 11 -46.19 -25.85 -32.74
C LEU A 11 -45.71 -24.40 -32.58
N MET A 12 -46.28 -23.67 -31.63
CA MET A 12 -45.73 -22.40 -31.17
C MET A 12 -44.49 -22.68 -30.32
N LEU A 13 -43.33 -22.41 -30.88
CA LEU A 13 -42.06 -22.37 -30.14
C LEU A 13 -42.04 -21.08 -29.33
N VAL A 14 -42.34 -21.14 -28.03
CA VAL A 14 -42.14 -20.02 -27.08
C VAL A 14 -40.65 -19.89 -26.80
N CYS A 15 -39.94 -19.00 -27.49
CA CYS A 15 -38.60 -18.56 -27.11
C CYS A 15 -38.70 -17.79 -25.79
N GLN A 16 -38.37 -18.44 -24.69
CA GLN A 16 -38.06 -17.73 -23.43
C GLN A 16 -36.74 -16.98 -23.62
N ILE A 17 -36.85 -15.70 -23.95
CA ILE A 17 -35.69 -14.76 -23.86
C ILE A 17 -35.46 -14.56 -22.37
N GLY A 18 -34.59 -15.39 -21.78
CA GLY A 18 -34.03 -15.12 -20.46
C GLY A 18 -33.31 -13.79 -20.54
N ALA A 19 -33.86 -12.76 -19.89
CA ALA A 19 -33.12 -11.50 -19.68
C ALA A 19 -31.86 -11.83 -18.90
N VAL A 20 -30.72 -11.88 -19.59
CA VAL A 20 -29.39 -11.88 -18.96
C VAL A 20 -29.26 -10.50 -18.35
N MET A 21 -29.52 -10.40 -17.05
CA MET A 21 -29.22 -9.21 -16.27
C MET A 21 -27.71 -8.97 -16.38
N PRO A 22 -27.24 -7.77 -16.75
CA PRO A 22 -25.83 -7.48 -16.78
C PRO A 22 -25.26 -7.58 -15.36
N ALA A 23 -24.20 -8.35 -15.20
CA ALA A 23 -23.59 -8.75 -13.92
C ALA A 23 -22.81 -7.60 -13.20
N TRP A 24 -23.19 -6.31 -13.39
CA TRP A 24 -22.32 -5.20 -12.97
C TRP A 24 -23.03 -3.96 -12.39
N ALA A 25 -24.17 -4.10 -11.84
CA ALA A 25 -24.75 -3.02 -11.02
C ALA A 25 -24.82 -3.42 -9.54
N VAL A 26 -23.72 -3.92 -8.99
CA VAL A 26 -23.58 -3.91 -7.52
C VAL A 26 -23.26 -2.48 -7.14
N GLU A 27 -24.19 -1.79 -6.48
CA GLU A 27 -23.90 -0.45 -5.93
C GLU A 27 -22.65 -0.50 -5.06
N PRO A 28 -21.76 0.49 -5.16
CA PRO A 28 -20.57 0.53 -4.34
C PRO A 28 -20.93 0.43 -2.85
N LEU A 29 -20.25 -0.44 -2.14
CA LEU A 29 -20.48 -0.61 -0.70
C LEU A 29 -20.08 0.66 0.07
N PRO A 30 -20.79 1.03 1.14
CA PRO A 30 -20.30 2.02 2.09
C PRO A 30 -18.93 1.59 2.62
N VAL A 31 -18.03 2.55 2.79
CA VAL A 31 -16.70 2.26 3.33
C VAL A 31 -16.73 2.38 4.84
N GLY A 32 -16.48 1.28 5.52
CA GLY A 32 -16.20 1.27 6.95
C GLY A 32 -14.80 1.77 7.24
N PHE A 33 -14.61 2.39 8.40
CA PHE A 33 -13.32 2.86 8.88
C PHE A 33 -13.14 2.48 10.34
N GLU A 34 -11.98 1.92 10.68
CA GLU A 34 -11.68 1.53 12.05
C GLU A 34 -10.19 1.71 12.36
N ARG A 35 -9.85 1.89 13.64
CA ARG A 35 -8.48 1.93 14.12
C ARG A 35 -8.21 0.73 15.02
N ARG A 36 -6.96 0.27 14.99
CA ARG A 36 -6.43 -0.77 15.87
C ARG A 36 -5.03 -0.36 16.35
N GLU A 37 -4.83 -0.53 17.64
CA GLU A 37 -3.50 -0.41 18.26
C GLU A 37 -2.95 -1.82 18.46
N PHE A 38 -2.48 -2.42 17.35
CA PHE A 38 -1.80 -3.71 17.40
C PHE A 38 -0.35 -3.55 17.88
N VAL A 39 0.24 -4.65 18.28
CA VAL A 39 1.67 -4.73 18.65
C VAL A 39 2.29 -5.97 18.02
N ASP A 40 3.56 -5.88 17.68
CA ASP A 40 4.39 -7.04 17.37
C ASP A 40 5.12 -7.46 18.65
N GLU A 41 4.70 -8.55 19.23
CA GLU A 41 5.26 -9.09 20.47
C GLU A 41 6.67 -9.69 20.30
N ALA A 42 7.05 -10.02 19.06
CA ALA A 42 8.37 -10.61 18.76
C ALA A 42 9.48 -9.56 18.64
N ARG A 43 9.13 -8.26 18.48
CA ARG A 43 10.09 -7.17 18.36
C ARG A 43 9.85 -6.10 19.41
N SER A 44 10.93 -5.55 19.94
CA SER A 44 10.87 -4.38 20.82
C SER A 44 10.63 -3.09 20.02
N ASN A 45 10.04 -2.09 20.69
CA ASN A 45 10.08 -0.72 20.19
C ASN A 45 11.53 -0.18 20.27
N TRP A 46 11.80 0.93 19.59
CA TRP A 46 13.15 1.52 19.54
C TRP A 46 13.63 2.08 20.89
N GLN A 47 12.74 2.28 21.83
CA GLN A 47 13.05 2.75 23.18
C GLN A 47 13.36 1.59 24.16
N ASN A 48 13.23 0.34 23.74
CA ASN A 48 13.37 -0.85 24.59
C ASN A 48 12.42 -0.87 25.82
N THR A 49 11.26 -0.22 25.71
CA THR A 49 10.29 -0.08 26.81
C THR A 49 9.06 -0.98 26.65
N GLY A 50 8.95 -1.71 25.55
CA GLY A 50 7.80 -2.57 25.27
C GLY A 50 7.87 -3.16 23.87
N HIS A 51 6.77 -3.77 23.46
CA HIS A 51 6.61 -4.34 22.13
C HIS A 51 6.55 -3.26 21.04
N ARG A 52 6.89 -3.65 19.80
CA ARG A 52 6.86 -2.74 18.65
C ARG A 52 5.41 -2.39 18.29
N PRO A 53 5.03 -1.09 18.31
CA PRO A 53 3.67 -0.68 18.00
C PRO A 53 3.36 -0.85 16.51
N LEU A 54 2.12 -1.21 16.22
CA LEU A 54 1.56 -1.35 14.87
C LEU A 54 0.23 -0.58 14.82
N SER A 55 0.29 0.74 15.05
CA SER A 55 -0.91 1.59 14.95
C SER A 55 -1.48 1.55 13.54
N THR A 56 -2.69 1.05 13.41
CA THR A 56 -3.29 0.62 12.15
C THR A 56 -4.63 1.32 11.90
N VAL A 57 -4.88 1.69 10.65
CA VAL A 57 -6.21 2.07 10.15
C VAL A 57 -6.69 1.03 9.15
N ILE A 58 -7.99 0.76 9.15
CA ILE A 58 -8.61 -0.29 8.35
C ILE A 58 -9.80 0.30 7.61
N TRP A 59 -9.81 0.15 6.29
CA TRP A 59 -10.97 0.40 5.42
C TRP A 59 -11.58 -0.95 5.03
N TYR A 60 -12.90 -1.05 5.04
CA TYR A 60 -13.58 -2.31 4.76
C TYR A 60 -14.97 -2.08 4.19
N PRO A 61 -15.56 -3.07 3.49
CA PRO A 61 -16.95 -3.03 3.08
C PRO A 61 -17.87 -2.97 4.31
N ALA A 62 -18.60 -1.88 4.51
CA ALA A 62 -19.52 -1.74 5.63
C ALA A 62 -20.95 -2.13 5.26
N SER A 63 -21.75 -2.44 6.26
CA SER A 63 -23.19 -2.68 6.09
C SER A 63 -23.90 -1.43 5.59
N ALA A 64 -24.90 -1.61 4.72
CA ALA A 64 -25.70 -0.53 4.20
C ALA A 64 -26.43 0.24 5.32
N GLY A 65 -26.61 1.55 5.12
CA GLY A 65 -27.34 2.42 6.05
C GLY A 65 -26.58 2.84 7.30
N ALA A 66 -25.30 2.49 7.44
CA ALA A 66 -24.46 3.00 8.52
C ALA A 66 -24.24 4.52 8.35
N PRO A 67 -24.31 5.33 9.45
CA PRO A 67 -24.08 6.76 9.37
C PRO A 67 -22.66 7.07 8.96
N LEU A 68 -22.49 8.08 8.09
CA LEU A 68 -21.18 8.53 7.62
C LEU A 68 -20.71 9.71 8.47
N THR A 69 -19.45 9.68 8.87
CA THR A 69 -18.79 10.75 9.62
C THR A 69 -17.34 10.89 9.18
N VAL A 70 -16.76 12.06 9.35
CA VAL A 70 -15.33 12.29 9.13
C VAL A 70 -14.55 11.78 10.33
N PRO A 71 -13.70 10.73 10.18
CA PRO A 71 -12.91 10.22 11.29
C PRO A 71 -11.88 11.24 11.75
N GLN A 72 -11.75 11.38 13.07
CA GLN A 72 -10.77 12.28 13.67
C GLN A 72 -9.41 11.59 13.77
N VAL A 73 -8.68 11.53 12.64
CA VAL A 73 -7.34 10.91 12.53
C VAL A 73 -6.28 11.91 12.15
N GLY A 74 -5.05 11.63 12.55
CA GLY A 74 -3.91 12.51 12.32
C GLY A 74 -3.91 13.78 13.18
N ASP A 75 -2.89 14.60 13.02
CA ASP A 75 -2.76 15.87 13.72
C ASP A 75 -3.82 16.87 13.19
N PRO A 76 -4.63 17.48 14.07
CA PRO A 76 -5.61 18.50 13.69
C PRO A 76 -5.04 19.66 12.87
N ALA A 77 -3.78 20.03 13.10
CA ALA A 77 -3.10 21.11 12.37
C ALA A 77 -2.94 20.84 10.87
N TRP A 78 -2.93 19.58 10.44
CA TRP A 78 -2.79 19.20 9.03
C TRP A 78 -4.12 18.99 8.31
N ARG A 79 -5.23 18.86 9.04
CA ARG A 79 -6.56 18.58 8.46
C ARG A 79 -7.03 19.56 7.41
N PRO A 80 -6.84 20.89 7.55
CA PRO A 80 -7.28 21.83 6.53
C PRO A 80 -6.60 21.63 5.16
N TYR A 81 -5.43 21.01 5.14
CA TYR A 81 -4.63 20.87 3.93
C TYR A 81 -4.98 19.62 3.11
N PHE A 82 -5.66 18.64 3.71
CA PHE A 82 -6.00 17.38 3.04
C PHE A 82 -7.51 17.20 2.93
N VAL A 83 -7.94 16.57 1.82
CA VAL A 83 -9.35 16.24 1.61
C VAL A 83 -9.80 15.28 2.71
N GLN A 84 -10.90 15.65 3.37
CA GLN A 84 -11.53 14.84 4.41
C GLN A 84 -12.65 14.02 3.79
N THR A 85 -12.63 12.70 4.00
CA THR A 85 -13.62 11.76 3.48
C THR A 85 -14.47 11.22 4.63
N GLU A 86 -15.78 11.17 4.42
CA GLU A 86 -16.70 10.52 5.34
C GLU A 86 -16.67 9.00 5.18
N PHE A 87 -16.70 8.31 6.31
CA PHE A 87 -16.74 6.85 6.40
C PHE A 87 -17.79 6.38 7.40
N ALA A 88 -18.23 5.14 7.28
CA ALA A 88 -19.03 4.44 8.28
C ALA A 88 -18.10 3.97 9.42
N VAL A 89 -17.79 4.88 10.35
CA VAL A 89 -16.83 4.63 11.45
C VAL A 89 -17.37 3.54 12.37
N GLU A 90 -16.52 2.50 12.61
CA GLU A 90 -16.81 1.33 13.46
C GLU A 90 -18.08 0.53 13.08
N ALA A 91 -18.61 0.76 11.88
CA ALA A 91 -19.80 0.08 11.40
C ALA A 91 -19.60 -1.45 11.29
N PRO A 92 -20.67 -2.25 11.33
CA PRO A 92 -20.58 -3.67 11.05
C PRO A 92 -20.01 -3.93 9.64
N LEU A 93 -19.27 -5.02 9.49
CA LEU A 93 -18.80 -5.50 8.18
C LEU A 93 -20.02 -5.90 7.33
N SER A 94 -19.96 -5.65 6.03
CA SER A 94 -20.99 -6.11 5.10
C SER A 94 -21.06 -7.63 5.06
N ALA A 95 -22.27 -8.17 4.99
CA ALA A 95 -22.53 -9.59 4.81
C ALA A 95 -22.65 -10.04 3.33
N GLN A 96 -22.32 -9.16 2.38
CA GLN A 96 -22.43 -9.47 0.94
C GLN A 96 -21.50 -10.59 0.47
N ALA A 97 -20.39 -10.81 1.18
CA ALA A 97 -19.52 -11.96 0.95
C ALA A 97 -19.13 -12.61 2.29
N PRO A 98 -18.92 -13.94 2.30
CA PRO A 98 -18.49 -14.62 3.53
C PRO A 98 -17.04 -14.27 3.91
N ARG A 99 -16.21 -13.94 2.92
CA ARG A 99 -14.82 -13.52 3.10
C ARG A 99 -14.40 -12.50 2.05
N TYR A 100 -13.50 -11.62 2.43
CA TYR A 100 -12.95 -10.55 1.62
C TYR A 100 -11.43 -10.70 1.47
N PRO A 101 -10.85 -10.38 0.31
CA PRO A 101 -9.41 -10.27 0.18
C PRO A 101 -8.87 -9.15 1.09
N LEU A 102 -7.62 -9.30 1.54
CA LEU A 102 -6.91 -8.31 2.35
C LEU A 102 -5.81 -7.63 1.55
N VAL A 103 -5.69 -6.32 1.65
CA VAL A 103 -4.56 -5.54 1.14
C VAL A 103 -3.85 -4.83 2.28
N LEU A 104 -2.56 -5.11 2.46
CA LEU A 104 -1.70 -4.41 3.40
C LEU A 104 -1.13 -3.16 2.73
N LEU A 105 -1.23 -2.00 3.37
CA LEU A 105 -0.77 -0.73 2.82
C LEU A 105 0.42 -0.17 3.61
N SER A 106 1.45 0.26 2.89
CA SER A 106 2.70 0.81 3.44
C SER A 106 2.94 2.22 2.93
N HIS A 107 2.97 3.18 3.85
CA HIS A 107 3.20 4.61 3.54
C HIS A 107 4.67 4.91 3.19
N GLY A 108 4.93 6.08 2.59
CA GLY A 108 6.26 6.59 2.32
C GLY A 108 7.06 6.92 3.59
N SER A 109 8.36 7.20 3.45
CA SER A 109 9.17 7.64 4.59
C SER A 109 8.58 8.90 5.20
N THR A 110 8.55 8.97 6.52
CA THR A 110 8.01 10.10 7.32
C THR A 110 6.52 10.40 7.13
N SER A 111 5.80 9.64 6.33
CA SER A 111 4.37 9.78 6.10
C SER A 111 3.55 9.07 7.19
N VAL A 112 2.27 8.88 6.97
CA VAL A 112 1.34 8.28 7.93
C VAL A 112 0.46 7.22 7.27
N ASN A 113 -0.14 6.34 8.07
CA ASN A 113 -0.99 5.24 7.59
C ASN A 113 -2.20 5.71 6.77
N VAL A 114 -2.75 6.91 7.00
CA VAL A 114 -3.86 7.47 6.22
C VAL A 114 -3.42 8.08 4.88
N SER A 115 -2.15 8.16 4.57
CA SER A 115 -1.68 8.78 3.31
C SER A 115 -2.12 8.04 2.05
N LEU A 116 -2.47 6.76 2.17
CA LEU A 116 -3.03 5.94 1.10
C LEU A 116 -4.53 5.68 1.27
N ALA A 117 -5.25 6.55 1.98
CA ALA A 117 -6.69 6.43 2.20
C ALA A 117 -7.49 6.38 0.90
N TRP A 118 -7.05 7.09 -0.15
CA TRP A 118 -7.65 7.06 -1.48
C TRP A 118 -7.68 5.63 -2.06
N LEU A 119 -6.58 4.88 -1.94
CA LEU A 119 -6.50 3.50 -2.41
C LEU A 119 -7.26 2.55 -1.46
N GLY A 120 -7.07 2.71 -0.13
CA GLY A 120 -7.74 1.89 0.87
C GLY A 120 -9.27 1.98 0.76
N SER A 121 -9.81 3.19 0.63
CA SER A 121 -11.25 3.41 0.47
C SER A 121 -11.78 2.91 -0.88
N TYR A 122 -11.03 3.09 -1.97
CA TYR A 122 -11.41 2.56 -3.28
C TYR A 122 -11.52 1.03 -3.25
N LEU A 123 -10.52 0.36 -2.69
CA LEU A 123 -10.52 -1.10 -2.55
C LEU A 123 -11.68 -1.58 -1.67
N ALA A 124 -11.98 -0.87 -0.57
CA ALA A 124 -13.10 -1.22 0.31
C ALA A 124 -14.47 -1.10 -0.40
N LYS A 125 -14.68 -0.07 -1.22
CA LYS A 125 -15.88 0.05 -2.09
C LYS A 125 -16.04 -1.13 -3.05
N HIS A 126 -14.93 -1.79 -3.40
CA HIS A 126 -14.91 -2.91 -4.34
C HIS A 126 -14.72 -4.27 -3.65
N GLY A 127 -15.07 -4.37 -2.37
CA GLY A 127 -15.12 -5.65 -1.67
C GLY A 127 -13.77 -6.17 -1.16
N TYR A 128 -12.84 -5.29 -0.77
CA TYR A 128 -11.59 -5.65 -0.12
C TYR A 128 -11.55 -5.09 1.30
N ILE A 129 -10.80 -5.73 2.17
CA ILE A 129 -10.34 -5.13 3.43
C ILE A 129 -8.96 -4.55 3.16
N ALA A 130 -8.71 -3.30 3.51
CA ALA A 130 -7.41 -2.67 3.38
C ALA A 130 -6.92 -2.20 4.76
N ALA A 131 -5.69 -2.56 5.14
CA ALA A 131 -5.12 -2.23 6.44
C ALA A 131 -3.76 -1.54 6.27
N ALA A 132 -3.61 -0.36 6.84
CA ALA A 132 -2.41 0.46 6.76
C ALA A 132 -1.80 0.70 8.14
N VAL A 133 -0.51 0.40 8.30
CA VAL A 133 0.22 0.57 9.57
C VAL A 133 1.09 1.82 9.55
N ASN A 134 1.27 2.46 10.70
CA ASN A 134 2.35 3.41 10.93
C ASN A 134 3.64 2.65 11.25
N HIS A 135 4.72 2.94 10.50
CA HIS A 135 6.02 2.30 10.72
C HIS A 135 6.78 3.00 11.84
N HIS A 136 6.91 2.35 12.99
CA HIS A 136 7.51 2.90 14.21
C HIS A 136 8.89 3.49 13.97
N GLY A 137 9.09 4.74 14.40
CA GLY A 137 10.30 5.53 14.23
C GLY A 137 10.44 6.18 12.83
N ASN A 138 9.57 5.84 11.85
CA ASN A 138 9.58 6.45 10.52
C ASN A 138 8.16 6.85 10.07
N THR A 139 7.41 7.45 10.97
CA THR A 139 6.07 7.97 10.69
C THR A 139 5.88 9.35 11.28
N GLY A 140 5.19 10.23 10.56
CA GLY A 140 4.78 11.53 11.06
C GLY A 140 3.68 11.48 12.12
N ALA A 141 3.14 10.30 12.42
CA ALA A 141 2.16 10.12 13.51
C ALA A 141 2.82 10.08 14.90
N GLU A 142 4.14 9.86 14.96
CA GLU A 142 4.92 9.92 16.20
C GLU A 142 5.56 11.31 16.35
N GLY A 143 5.70 11.78 17.58
CA GLY A 143 6.23 13.12 17.86
C GLY A 143 7.71 13.32 17.48
N GLN A 144 8.42 12.24 17.14
CA GLN A 144 9.83 12.26 16.76
C GLN A 144 10.13 11.17 15.72
N LEU A 145 10.82 11.57 14.65
CA LEU A 145 11.45 10.63 13.72
C LEU A 145 12.76 10.11 14.32
N LEU A 146 12.98 8.80 14.22
CA LEU A 146 14.16 8.14 14.77
C LEU A 146 15.08 7.68 13.64
N SER A 147 16.41 7.89 13.80
CA SER A 147 17.40 7.48 12.80
C SER A 147 17.34 5.98 12.53
N GLN A 148 17.16 5.15 13.58
CA GLN A 148 17.00 3.71 13.43
C GLN A 148 15.72 3.33 12.64
N GLY A 149 14.59 4.01 12.86
CA GLY A 149 13.37 3.81 12.07
C GLY A 149 13.52 4.22 10.59
N PHE A 150 14.30 5.29 10.34
CA PHE A 150 14.58 5.76 9.00
C PHE A 150 15.56 4.83 8.25
N MET A 151 16.63 4.37 8.91
CA MET A 151 17.68 3.57 8.28
C MET A 151 17.31 2.09 8.14
N ALA A 152 16.57 1.51 9.09
CA ALA A 152 16.24 0.09 9.13
C ALA A 152 15.03 -0.24 8.22
N GLN A 153 15.18 -0.05 6.91
CA GLN A 153 14.10 -0.26 5.92
C GLN A 153 13.49 -1.67 5.98
N TRP A 154 14.26 -2.68 6.34
CA TRP A 154 13.80 -4.08 6.49
C TRP A 154 12.76 -4.26 7.58
N GLU A 155 12.77 -3.44 8.64
CA GLU A 155 11.80 -3.54 9.74
C GLU A 155 10.37 -3.24 9.26
N ARG A 156 10.22 -2.42 8.21
CA ARG A 156 8.91 -2.09 7.64
C ARG A 156 8.22 -3.31 7.02
N ALA A 157 8.99 -4.20 6.37
CA ALA A 157 8.45 -5.45 5.84
C ALA A 157 8.03 -6.39 6.98
N GLY A 158 8.82 -6.44 8.08
CA GLY A 158 8.43 -7.13 9.30
C GLY A 158 7.14 -6.58 9.93
N ASP A 159 6.91 -5.25 9.87
CA ASP A 159 5.67 -4.63 10.35
C ASP A 159 4.45 -5.11 9.57
N LEU A 160 4.56 -5.23 8.24
CA LEU A 160 3.44 -5.72 7.42
C LEU A 160 3.15 -7.21 7.66
N SER A 161 4.19 -8.06 7.81
CA SER A 161 3.97 -9.47 8.14
C SER A 161 3.33 -9.64 9.53
N ALA A 162 3.78 -8.87 10.52
CA ALA A 162 3.16 -8.87 11.86
C ALA A 162 1.73 -8.30 11.82
N LEU A 163 1.48 -7.25 11.03
CA LEU A 163 0.13 -6.74 10.80
C LEU A 163 -0.79 -7.83 10.20
N LEU A 164 -0.30 -8.59 9.23
CA LEU A 164 -1.06 -9.71 8.67
C LEU A 164 -1.45 -10.72 9.74
N ASP A 165 -0.52 -11.09 10.62
CA ASP A 165 -0.81 -12.01 11.74
C ASP A 165 -1.90 -11.43 12.66
N ARG A 166 -1.84 -10.15 13.00
CA ARG A 166 -2.84 -9.47 13.83
C ARG A 166 -4.20 -9.36 13.13
N MET A 167 -4.24 -9.07 11.84
CA MET A 167 -5.48 -9.00 11.07
C MET A 167 -6.18 -10.37 10.97
N LEU A 168 -5.42 -11.44 10.76
CA LEU A 168 -5.97 -12.80 10.70
C LEU A 168 -6.47 -13.28 12.07
N ALA A 169 -5.91 -12.77 13.16
CA ALA A 169 -6.33 -13.06 14.53
C ALA A 169 -7.38 -12.08 15.09
N ASP A 170 -7.70 -11.00 14.36
CA ASP A 170 -8.63 -9.97 14.86
C ASP A 170 -10.05 -10.54 14.99
N PRO A 171 -10.75 -10.33 16.14
CA PRO A 171 -12.06 -10.91 16.40
C PRO A 171 -13.16 -10.43 15.44
N LYS A 172 -13.02 -9.22 14.86
CA LYS A 172 -13.97 -8.66 13.89
C LYS A 172 -13.64 -9.07 12.45
N PHE A 173 -12.37 -9.04 12.09
CA PHE A 173 -11.96 -9.19 10.69
C PHE A 173 -11.45 -10.59 10.35
N GLY A 174 -10.80 -11.29 11.27
CA GLY A 174 -10.04 -12.51 10.99
C GLY A 174 -10.84 -13.60 10.27
N SER A 175 -12.06 -13.90 10.76
CA SER A 175 -12.95 -14.90 10.14
C SER A 175 -13.50 -14.48 8.77
N HIS A 176 -13.45 -13.17 8.47
CA HIS A 176 -13.92 -12.58 7.21
C HIS A 176 -12.81 -12.29 6.21
N ILE A 177 -11.55 -12.54 6.53
CA ILE A 177 -10.43 -12.44 5.58
C ILE A 177 -10.28 -13.75 4.82
N ASP A 178 -10.09 -13.67 3.50
CA ASP A 178 -9.66 -14.81 2.69
C ASP A 178 -8.13 -14.93 2.76
N PRO A 179 -7.59 -15.93 3.48
CA PRO A 179 -6.15 -16.06 3.67
C PRO A 179 -5.39 -16.43 2.38
N ASN A 180 -6.10 -16.84 1.33
CA ASN A 180 -5.52 -17.14 0.03
C ASN A 180 -5.50 -15.92 -0.91
N ARG A 181 -6.08 -14.80 -0.51
CA ARG A 181 -6.16 -13.57 -1.28
C ARG A 181 -5.64 -12.38 -0.46
N VAL A 182 -4.35 -12.44 -0.12
CA VAL A 182 -3.65 -11.39 0.62
C VAL A 182 -2.67 -10.68 -0.33
N PHE A 183 -2.73 -9.37 -0.37
CA PHE A 183 -1.96 -8.51 -1.25
C PHE A 183 -1.29 -7.40 -0.45
N ALA A 184 -0.34 -6.69 -1.08
CA ALA A 184 0.23 -5.50 -0.48
C ALA A 184 0.43 -4.39 -1.51
N ALA A 185 0.29 -3.13 -1.06
CA ALA A 185 0.61 -1.97 -1.89
C ALA A 185 1.35 -0.92 -1.04
N GLY A 186 2.24 -0.16 -1.68
CA GLY A 186 2.99 0.85 -0.96
C GLY A 186 3.55 1.94 -1.86
N HIS A 187 3.79 3.11 -1.26
CA HIS A 187 4.35 4.28 -1.93
C HIS A 187 5.75 4.58 -1.39
N SER A 188 6.67 4.98 -2.26
CA SER A 188 8.03 5.41 -1.89
C SER A 188 8.78 4.33 -1.10
N ALA A 189 9.22 4.60 0.14
CA ALA A 189 9.75 3.58 1.05
C ALA A 189 8.78 2.41 1.26
N GLY A 190 7.46 2.67 1.25
CA GLY A 190 6.43 1.61 1.26
C GLY A 190 6.44 0.77 0.00
N GLY A 191 6.76 1.34 -1.15
CA GLY A 191 6.96 0.61 -2.40
C GLY A 191 8.14 -0.37 -2.31
N ALA A 192 9.27 0.07 -1.74
CA ALA A 192 10.40 -0.82 -1.43
C ALA A 192 10.03 -1.90 -0.40
N THR A 193 9.22 -1.54 0.60
CA THR A 193 8.71 -2.46 1.63
C THR A 193 7.95 -3.63 1.01
N VAL A 194 7.02 -3.37 0.09
CA VAL A 194 6.25 -4.45 -0.54
C VAL A 194 7.09 -5.28 -1.53
N ILE A 195 8.14 -4.71 -2.13
CA ILE A 195 9.12 -5.47 -2.91
C ILE A 195 9.91 -6.42 -2.00
N MET A 196 10.25 -6.03 -0.76
CA MET A 196 10.85 -6.92 0.21
C MET A 196 9.90 -8.06 0.61
N LEU A 197 8.62 -7.80 0.80
CA LEU A 197 7.61 -8.85 1.02
C LEU A 197 7.48 -9.81 -0.17
N ALA A 198 7.72 -9.34 -1.39
CA ALA A 198 7.73 -10.17 -2.60
C ALA A 198 9.00 -11.01 -2.74
N GLY A 199 10.05 -10.76 -1.93
CA GLY A 199 11.30 -11.52 -1.91
C GLY A 199 12.54 -10.75 -2.33
N GLY A 200 12.43 -9.48 -2.73
CA GLY A 200 13.59 -8.61 -2.91
C GLY A 200 14.33 -8.41 -1.58
N GLN A 201 15.66 -8.29 -1.62
CA GLN A 201 16.44 -8.09 -0.41
C GLN A 201 17.15 -6.72 -0.47
N PHE A 202 16.85 -5.89 0.51
CA PHE A 202 17.50 -4.60 0.67
C PHE A 202 18.85 -4.75 1.40
N SER A 203 19.86 -4.03 0.92
CA SER A 203 21.18 -3.91 1.54
C SER A 203 21.53 -2.45 1.73
N GLY A 204 21.74 -2.04 2.98
CA GLY A 204 22.24 -0.70 3.31
C GLY A 204 23.64 -0.44 2.73
N ASP A 205 24.48 -1.49 2.64
CA ASP A 205 25.83 -1.39 2.06
C ASP A 205 25.78 -1.08 0.55
N GLU A 206 24.86 -1.73 -0.21
CA GLU A 206 24.69 -1.43 -1.64
C GLU A 206 24.15 -0.02 -1.84
N MET A 207 23.18 0.40 -1.04
CA MET A 207 22.70 1.79 -1.06
C MET A 207 23.81 2.78 -0.73
N GLY A 208 24.61 2.51 0.30
CA GLY A 208 25.77 3.32 0.67
C GLY A 208 26.84 3.41 -0.43
N LYS A 209 27.15 2.29 -1.10
CA LYS A 209 28.08 2.28 -2.26
C LYS A 209 27.55 3.17 -3.39
N PHE A 210 26.26 3.07 -3.70
CA PHE A 210 25.64 3.90 -4.72
C PHE A 210 25.72 5.38 -4.36
N CYS A 211 25.32 5.76 -3.15
CA CYS A 211 25.31 7.16 -2.70
C CYS A 211 26.70 7.76 -2.52
N ASN A 212 27.74 6.95 -2.43
CA ASN A 212 29.15 7.40 -2.43
C ASN A 212 29.79 7.39 -3.83
N SER A 213 29.04 6.99 -4.86
CA SER A 213 29.53 6.93 -6.25
C SER A 213 29.21 8.20 -7.05
N LYS A 214 29.78 8.29 -8.25
CA LYS A 214 29.45 9.36 -9.22
C LYS A 214 28.02 9.23 -9.80
N ALA A 215 27.37 8.09 -9.60
CA ALA A 215 26.01 7.83 -10.05
C ALA A 215 24.96 8.23 -9.00
N ALA A 216 25.38 8.73 -7.83
CA ALA A 216 24.46 9.19 -6.78
C ALA A 216 23.45 10.21 -7.31
N ASP A 217 22.21 10.05 -6.92
CA ASP A 217 21.10 10.90 -7.34
C ASP A 217 20.28 11.41 -6.14
N ALA A 218 19.14 12.05 -6.41
CA ALA A 218 18.26 12.61 -5.39
C ALA A 218 17.74 11.57 -4.38
N GLY A 219 17.63 10.29 -4.78
CA GLY A 219 17.24 9.20 -3.89
C GLY A 219 18.18 8.96 -2.71
N CYS A 220 19.40 9.50 -2.77
CA CYS A 220 20.35 9.47 -1.65
C CYS A 220 20.02 10.48 -0.54
N GLY A 221 19.17 11.45 -0.82
CA GLY A 221 18.84 12.51 0.12
C GLY A 221 20.00 13.45 0.45
N SER A 222 19.82 14.26 1.49
CA SER A 222 20.86 15.17 1.99
C SER A 222 22.01 14.40 2.62
N ARG A 223 23.23 14.65 2.15
CA ARG A 223 24.47 14.05 2.71
C ARG A 223 24.56 14.28 4.20
N GLU A 224 24.29 15.50 4.66
CA GLU A 224 24.34 15.84 6.10
C GLU A 224 23.37 14.99 6.92
N THR A 225 22.14 14.79 6.42
CA THR A 225 21.12 13.97 7.12
C THR A 225 21.53 12.51 7.18
N ILE A 226 22.08 11.96 6.10
CA ILE A 226 22.54 10.57 6.03
C ILE A 226 23.75 10.34 6.96
N ASP A 227 24.76 11.21 6.90
CA ASP A 227 25.95 11.08 7.72
C ASP A 227 25.61 11.17 9.22
N ARG A 228 24.68 12.05 9.59
CA ARG A 228 24.16 12.14 10.96
C ARG A 228 23.46 10.85 11.40
N ALA A 229 22.58 10.32 10.55
CA ALA A 229 21.86 9.07 10.86
C ALA A 229 22.81 7.87 10.97
N ILE A 230 23.81 7.77 10.10
CA ILE A 230 24.85 6.72 10.17
C ILE A 230 25.63 6.84 11.49
N ALA A 231 26.10 8.04 11.85
CA ALA A 231 26.85 8.25 13.09
C ALA A 231 26.04 7.88 14.34
N GLU A 232 24.74 8.18 14.33
CA GLU A 232 23.84 7.80 15.42
C GLU A 232 23.65 6.28 15.49
N ILE A 233 23.43 5.60 14.36
CA ILE A 233 23.30 4.13 14.32
C ILE A 233 24.58 3.45 14.79
N GLU A 234 25.76 3.92 14.39
CA GLU A 234 27.05 3.35 14.86
C GLU A 234 27.21 3.51 16.38
N LYS A 235 26.78 4.63 16.94
CA LYS A 235 26.77 4.84 18.39
C LYS A 235 25.80 3.88 19.09
N LEU A 236 24.59 3.70 18.55
CA LEU A 236 23.57 2.82 19.12
C LEU A 236 23.92 1.34 18.96
N ARG A 237 24.62 0.96 17.89
CA ARG A 237 25.06 -0.43 17.63
C ARG A 237 25.77 -1.06 18.83
N ALA A 238 26.57 -0.28 19.58
CA ALA A 238 27.32 -0.79 20.69
C ALA A 238 26.49 -1.00 21.97
N SER A 239 25.38 -0.28 22.14
CA SER A 239 24.72 -0.15 23.44
C SER A 239 23.19 -0.40 23.40
N ASP A 240 22.55 -0.33 22.23
CA ASP A 240 21.10 -0.42 22.12
C ASP A 240 20.66 -1.83 21.67
N PRO A 241 19.96 -2.62 22.53
CA PRO A 241 19.54 -3.98 22.19
C PRO A 241 18.57 -4.05 21.02
N ALA A 242 17.66 -3.06 20.84
CA ALA A 242 16.71 -3.05 19.72
C ALA A 242 17.44 -2.84 18.39
N VAL A 243 18.44 -1.93 18.37
CA VAL A 243 19.28 -1.70 17.18
C VAL A 243 20.12 -2.92 16.86
N GLN A 244 20.76 -3.55 17.87
CA GLN A 244 21.54 -4.79 17.67
C GLN A 244 20.68 -5.91 17.09
N ALA A 245 19.50 -6.13 17.68
CA ALA A 245 18.56 -7.14 17.20
C ALA A 245 18.05 -6.85 15.77
N SER A 246 17.79 -5.58 15.44
CA SER A 246 17.41 -5.16 14.10
C SER A 246 18.52 -5.41 13.08
N LEU A 247 19.74 -4.98 13.36
CA LEU A 247 20.89 -5.19 12.48
C LEU A 247 21.19 -6.68 12.24
N ALA A 248 20.99 -7.54 13.24
CA ALA A 248 21.11 -9.00 13.10
C ALA A 248 20.09 -9.60 12.11
N ARG A 249 18.98 -8.89 11.82
CA ARG A 249 17.95 -9.28 10.86
C ARG A 249 18.12 -8.64 9.48
N ALA A 250 18.97 -7.62 9.34
CA ALA A 250 19.04 -6.78 8.13
C ALA A 250 19.25 -7.58 6.82
N ALA A 251 20.05 -8.65 6.87
CA ALA A 251 20.36 -9.47 5.69
C ALA A 251 19.34 -10.61 5.44
N ARG A 252 18.27 -10.72 6.22
CA ARG A 252 17.29 -11.79 6.02
C ARG A 252 16.38 -11.50 4.83
N SER A 253 15.84 -12.58 4.23
CA SER A 253 14.69 -12.44 3.35
C SER A 253 13.45 -12.11 4.18
N TYR A 254 12.70 -11.11 3.73
CA TYR A 254 11.40 -10.74 4.32
C TYR A 254 10.23 -11.21 3.43
N ARG A 255 10.49 -12.14 2.52
CA ARG A 255 9.43 -12.73 1.70
C ARG A 255 8.37 -13.37 2.59
N ASP A 256 7.13 -12.94 2.42
CA ASP A 256 5.97 -13.55 3.05
C ASP A 256 5.17 -14.33 2.00
N GLU A 257 5.15 -15.66 2.11
CA GLU A 257 4.52 -16.54 1.11
C GLU A 257 3.00 -16.42 1.06
N ARG A 258 2.40 -15.79 2.05
CA ARG A 258 0.95 -15.49 2.06
C ARG A 258 0.61 -14.34 1.11
N ILE A 259 1.57 -13.49 0.73
CA ILE A 259 1.37 -12.37 -0.19
C ILE A 259 1.34 -12.88 -1.62
N ARG A 260 0.20 -12.70 -2.28
CA ARG A 260 -0.06 -13.22 -3.64
C ARG A 260 0.39 -12.28 -4.75
N ALA A 261 0.33 -10.98 -4.54
CA ALA A 261 0.85 -9.96 -5.45
C ALA A 261 1.10 -8.65 -4.72
N VAL A 262 1.97 -7.80 -5.27
CA VAL A 262 2.29 -6.49 -4.68
C VAL A 262 2.24 -5.36 -5.71
N VAL A 263 1.88 -4.16 -5.24
CA VAL A 263 1.91 -2.92 -6.04
C VAL A 263 2.88 -1.94 -5.40
N ALA A 264 3.90 -1.54 -6.16
CA ALA A 264 4.92 -0.58 -5.73
C ALA A 264 4.77 0.74 -6.50
N MET A 265 4.30 1.80 -5.84
CA MET A 265 4.13 3.13 -6.39
C MET A 265 5.35 3.98 -6.09
N ALA A 266 6.02 4.50 -7.11
CA ALA A 266 7.26 5.27 -7.00
C ALA A 266 8.23 4.68 -5.94
N PRO A 267 8.56 3.37 -6.01
CA PRO A 267 9.34 2.71 -4.98
C PRO A 267 10.71 3.38 -4.81
N ALA A 268 11.15 3.52 -3.55
CA ALA A 268 12.42 4.14 -3.20
C ALA A 268 13.57 3.13 -3.05
N VAL A 269 14.76 3.62 -2.80
CA VAL A 269 15.98 2.88 -2.44
C VAL A 269 16.35 1.73 -3.39
N GLY A 270 15.99 1.86 -4.67
CA GLY A 270 16.25 0.85 -5.70
C GLY A 270 17.71 0.40 -5.80
N PRO A 271 18.72 1.29 -5.69
CA PRO A 271 20.13 0.90 -5.67
C PRO A 271 20.53 -0.02 -4.51
N GLY A 272 19.77 -0.02 -3.41
CA GLY A 272 19.98 -0.93 -2.29
C GLY A 272 19.58 -2.39 -2.57
N PHE A 273 18.96 -2.68 -3.71
CA PHE A 273 18.62 -4.05 -4.12
C PHE A 273 19.56 -4.53 -5.20
N THR A 274 20.21 -5.66 -5.00
CA THR A 274 21.07 -6.24 -6.05
C THR A 274 20.22 -6.83 -7.18
N GLU A 275 20.78 -6.86 -8.38
CA GLU A 275 20.13 -7.49 -9.53
C GLU A 275 19.78 -8.97 -9.23
N ALA A 276 20.66 -9.69 -8.56
CA ALA A 276 20.45 -11.08 -8.22
C ALA A 276 19.20 -11.29 -7.32
N THR A 277 19.01 -10.45 -6.30
CA THR A 277 17.85 -10.56 -5.42
C THR A 277 16.54 -10.16 -6.10
N LEU A 278 16.60 -9.18 -7.01
CA LEU A 278 15.42 -8.78 -7.81
C LEU A 278 15.01 -9.85 -8.81
N ARG A 279 15.97 -10.48 -9.50
CA ARG A 279 15.69 -11.60 -10.42
C ARG A 279 15.15 -12.86 -9.73
N ALA A 280 15.35 -12.99 -8.43
CA ALA A 280 14.82 -14.09 -7.62
C ALA A 280 13.35 -13.86 -7.15
N VAL A 281 12.80 -12.67 -7.33
CA VAL A 281 11.40 -12.37 -6.98
C VAL A 281 10.46 -13.20 -7.87
N LYS A 282 9.55 -13.95 -7.25
CA LYS A 282 8.56 -14.79 -7.93
C LYS A 282 7.12 -14.30 -7.75
N THR A 283 6.89 -13.51 -6.70
CA THR A 283 5.59 -12.91 -6.45
C THR A 283 5.29 -11.87 -7.54
N PRO A 284 4.12 -11.86 -8.17
CA PRO A 284 3.74 -10.85 -9.16
C PRO A 284 3.89 -9.43 -8.62
N VAL A 285 4.54 -8.56 -9.40
CA VAL A 285 4.79 -7.16 -9.03
C VAL A 285 4.22 -6.22 -10.08
N PHE A 286 3.44 -5.24 -9.63
CA PHE A 286 3.00 -4.12 -10.45
C PHE A 286 3.67 -2.84 -9.97
N ILE A 287 4.42 -2.18 -10.84
CA ILE A 287 5.15 -0.96 -10.55
C ILE A 287 4.40 0.21 -11.19
N VAL A 288 4.14 1.24 -10.41
CA VAL A 288 3.58 2.49 -10.89
C VAL A 288 4.64 3.57 -10.70
N THR A 289 4.98 4.28 -11.77
CA THR A 289 6.02 5.32 -11.74
C THR A 289 5.47 6.66 -12.20
N ALA A 290 5.95 7.74 -11.60
CA ALA A 290 5.77 9.10 -12.09
C ALA A 290 6.86 9.42 -13.11
N LYS A 291 6.51 10.18 -14.15
CA LYS A 291 7.47 10.56 -15.19
C LYS A 291 8.51 11.58 -14.67
N VAL A 292 8.08 12.45 -13.75
CA VAL A 292 8.89 13.57 -13.24
C VAL A 292 9.10 13.38 -11.73
N ASP A 293 9.69 12.25 -11.35
CA ASP A 293 9.98 11.94 -9.94
C ASP A 293 11.39 12.44 -9.61
N ASP A 294 11.45 13.53 -8.86
CA ASP A 294 12.69 14.17 -8.40
C ASP A 294 13.15 13.70 -7.01
N VAL A 295 12.36 12.85 -6.36
CA VAL A 295 12.67 12.25 -5.05
C VAL A 295 13.25 10.85 -5.21
N THR A 296 12.61 10.03 -6.04
CA THR A 296 13.08 8.68 -6.38
C THR A 296 13.20 8.56 -7.89
N PRO A 297 14.31 9.06 -8.50
CA PRO A 297 14.48 9.07 -9.95
C PRO A 297 14.13 7.72 -10.58
N PRO A 298 13.27 7.69 -11.61
CA PRO A 298 12.74 6.44 -12.15
C PRO A 298 13.83 5.46 -12.61
N GLU A 299 14.91 5.97 -13.19
CA GLU A 299 15.99 5.16 -13.77
C GLU A 299 16.66 4.26 -12.74
N THR A 300 16.88 4.77 -11.53
CA THR A 300 17.57 4.06 -10.45
C THR A 300 16.59 3.35 -9.52
N ASN A 301 15.29 3.64 -9.62
CA ASN A 301 14.24 3.11 -8.77
C ASN A 301 13.19 2.34 -9.59
N SER A 302 12.08 2.94 -9.97
CA SER A 302 10.94 2.24 -10.60
C SER A 302 11.32 1.46 -11.85
N LEU A 303 12.08 2.04 -12.77
CA LEU A 303 12.51 1.39 -14.01
C LEU A 303 13.55 0.31 -13.74
N ARG A 304 14.41 0.51 -12.72
CA ARG A 304 15.36 -0.53 -12.27
C ARG A 304 14.60 -1.75 -11.74
N PHE A 305 13.60 -1.56 -10.89
CA PHE A 305 12.77 -2.66 -10.40
C PHE A 305 12.04 -3.36 -11.54
N ALA A 306 11.42 -2.63 -12.45
CA ALA A 306 10.74 -3.18 -13.62
C ALA A 306 11.69 -3.98 -14.54
N ARG A 307 12.94 -3.55 -14.66
CA ARG A 307 13.95 -4.20 -15.49
C ARG A 307 14.41 -5.54 -14.91
N PHE A 308 14.55 -5.65 -13.61
CA PHE A 308 15.21 -6.80 -12.99
C PHE A 308 14.26 -7.78 -12.33
N ILE A 309 13.04 -7.38 -11.99
CA ILE A 309 12.00 -8.30 -11.47
C ILE A 309 11.35 -8.99 -12.66
N PRO A 310 11.37 -10.35 -12.74
CA PRO A 310 10.72 -11.08 -13.81
C PRO A 310 9.22 -10.75 -13.90
N ASP A 311 8.72 -10.55 -15.10
CA ASP A 311 7.30 -10.33 -15.41
C ASP A 311 6.66 -9.13 -14.65
N ALA A 312 7.49 -8.21 -14.13
CA ALA A 312 6.97 -7.02 -13.49
C ALA A 312 6.16 -6.17 -14.50
N ARG A 313 4.94 -5.81 -14.11
CA ARG A 313 4.15 -4.86 -14.88
C ARG A 313 4.57 -3.45 -14.54
N LEU A 314 4.56 -2.56 -15.54
CA LEU A 314 4.91 -1.16 -15.37
C LEU A 314 3.80 -0.26 -15.91
N LEU A 315 3.38 0.70 -15.11
CA LEU A 315 2.54 1.82 -15.50
C LEU A 315 3.32 3.13 -15.27
N THR A 316 3.56 3.88 -16.33
CA THR A 316 4.00 5.27 -16.20
C THR A 316 2.78 6.16 -16.17
N VAL A 317 2.59 6.90 -15.07
CA VAL A 317 1.49 7.87 -14.94
C VAL A 317 1.69 8.98 -15.97
N PRO A 318 0.67 9.28 -16.79
CA PRO A 318 0.76 10.32 -17.81
C PRO A 318 0.85 11.73 -17.19
N GLY A 319 1.22 12.70 -18.01
CA GLY A 319 1.35 14.11 -17.61
C GLY A 319 2.59 14.36 -16.75
N ASN A 320 2.51 15.38 -15.91
CA ASN A 320 3.60 15.81 -15.03
C ASN A 320 3.41 15.30 -13.59
N ALA A 321 2.99 14.03 -13.45
CA ALA A 321 2.98 13.37 -12.15
C ALA A 321 4.39 13.36 -11.56
N ASN A 322 4.47 13.64 -10.25
CA ASN A 322 5.70 13.63 -9.47
C ASN A 322 5.59 12.64 -8.30
N HIS A 323 6.62 12.58 -7.47
CA HIS A 323 6.66 11.66 -6.33
C HIS A 323 5.46 11.78 -5.40
N MET A 324 5.03 13.02 -5.12
CA MET A 324 3.98 13.30 -4.15
C MET A 324 2.54 13.11 -4.70
N THR A 325 2.41 12.92 -6.01
CA THR A 325 1.11 12.63 -6.64
C THR A 325 0.45 11.36 -6.06
N PHE A 326 1.22 10.40 -5.57
CA PHE A 326 0.71 9.16 -4.96
C PHE A 326 0.28 9.29 -3.49
N GLY A 327 0.52 10.46 -2.87
CA GLY A 327 0.11 10.75 -1.49
C GLY A 327 -1.36 11.17 -1.37
N SER A 328 -1.74 11.68 -0.20
CA SER A 328 -3.10 12.14 0.07
C SER A 328 -3.56 13.21 -0.90
N GLU A 329 -4.86 13.24 -1.18
CA GLU A 329 -5.50 14.35 -1.90
C GLU A 329 -5.47 15.62 -1.05
N CYS A 330 -5.20 16.74 -1.72
CA CYS A 330 -5.05 18.02 -1.07
C CYS A 330 -6.22 18.97 -1.38
N THR A 331 -6.60 19.76 -0.38
CA THR A 331 -7.51 20.89 -0.57
C THR A 331 -6.84 22.04 -1.36
N ASP A 332 -7.59 23.05 -1.77
CA ASP A 332 -7.03 24.26 -2.38
C ASP A 332 -6.07 24.97 -1.43
N GLU A 333 -6.35 24.95 -0.13
CA GLU A 333 -5.46 25.49 0.89
C GLU A 333 -4.16 24.68 0.96
N GLY A 334 -4.25 23.34 0.96
CA GLY A 334 -3.09 22.46 0.91
C GLY A 334 -2.22 22.73 -0.31
N ARG A 335 -2.82 22.87 -1.50
CA ARG A 335 -2.08 23.16 -2.75
C ARG A 335 -1.33 24.49 -2.69
N ARG A 336 -1.89 25.48 -1.99
CA ARG A 336 -1.20 26.78 -1.80
C ARG A 336 -0.10 26.72 -0.75
N ALA A 337 -0.34 26.01 0.36
CA ALA A 337 0.54 26.03 1.53
C ALA A 337 1.68 25.01 1.49
N LEU A 338 1.43 23.81 0.95
CA LEU A 338 2.33 22.67 1.12
C LEU A 338 3.00 22.26 -0.21
N PRO A 339 4.34 22.16 -0.25
CA PRO A 339 5.05 21.62 -1.43
C PRO A 339 4.59 20.23 -1.84
N ILE A 340 4.28 19.34 -0.89
CA ILE A 340 3.80 17.96 -1.15
C ILE A 340 2.44 17.90 -1.84
N CYS A 341 1.70 19.01 -1.88
CA CYS A 341 0.42 19.14 -2.54
C CYS A 341 0.52 19.73 -3.96
N ARG A 342 1.72 20.06 -4.43
CA ARG A 342 1.93 20.68 -5.74
C ARG A 342 2.16 19.61 -6.80
N ASP A 343 1.15 19.38 -7.62
CA ASP A 343 1.26 18.59 -8.85
C ASP A 343 1.59 19.49 -10.05
N GLY A 344 1.92 18.89 -11.20
CA GLY A 344 2.04 19.62 -12.45
C GLY A 344 0.75 20.36 -12.81
N ALA A 345 0.86 21.48 -13.54
CA ALA A 345 -0.26 22.40 -13.81
C ALA A 345 -1.49 21.75 -14.47
N ASP A 346 -1.27 20.65 -15.22
CA ASP A 346 -2.32 19.95 -16.00
C ASP A 346 -2.69 18.60 -15.38
N LEU A 347 -2.37 18.38 -14.09
CA LEU A 347 -2.62 17.10 -13.45
C LEU A 347 -3.71 17.23 -12.38
N ASP A 348 -4.74 16.41 -12.53
CA ASP A 348 -5.75 16.18 -11.49
C ASP A 348 -5.36 14.92 -10.70
N ARG A 349 -4.92 15.12 -9.45
CA ARG A 349 -4.48 14.04 -8.55
C ARG A 349 -5.59 13.02 -8.31
N ALA A 350 -6.84 13.44 -8.15
CA ALA A 350 -7.97 12.55 -7.93
C ALA A 350 -8.22 11.62 -9.12
N GLN A 351 -8.16 12.15 -10.35
CA GLN A 351 -8.27 11.33 -11.56
C GLN A 351 -7.10 10.34 -11.71
N VAL A 352 -5.89 10.77 -11.34
CA VAL A 352 -4.71 9.87 -11.32
C VAL A 352 -4.92 8.75 -10.30
N HIS A 353 -5.41 9.07 -9.10
CA HIS A 353 -5.71 8.08 -8.06
C HIS A 353 -6.76 7.08 -8.53
N GLU A 354 -7.85 7.53 -9.14
CA GLU A 354 -8.89 6.65 -9.68
C GLU A 354 -8.32 5.70 -10.74
N MET A 355 -7.61 6.24 -11.73
CA MET A 355 -6.96 5.45 -12.79
C MET A 355 -6.00 4.40 -12.22
N ILE A 356 -5.20 4.75 -11.21
CA ILE A 356 -4.28 3.80 -10.57
C ILE A 356 -5.08 2.74 -9.80
N ALA A 357 -6.08 3.15 -9.02
CA ALA A 357 -6.88 2.25 -8.21
C ALA A 357 -7.62 1.21 -9.05
N GLU A 358 -8.16 1.59 -10.21
CA GLU A 358 -8.75 0.67 -11.20
C GLU A 358 -7.73 -0.37 -11.69
N ARG A 359 -6.50 0.06 -12.00
CA ARG A 359 -5.44 -0.85 -12.45
C ARG A 359 -4.98 -1.79 -11.34
N VAL A 360 -4.89 -1.29 -10.10
CA VAL A 360 -4.58 -2.10 -8.91
C VAL A 360 -5.67 -3.14 -8.67
N LEU A 361 -6.95 -2.73 -8.69
CA LEU A 361 -8.08 -3.64 -8.53
C LEU A 361 -8.06 -4.75 -9.59
N LYS A 362 -7.86 -4.38 -10.86
CA LYS A 362 -7.72 -5.34 -11.96
C LYS A 362 -6.57 -6.30 -11.71
N PHE A 363 -5.39 -5.81 -11.33
CA PHE A 363 -4.20 -6.62 -11.07
C PHE A 363 -4.42 -7.62 -9.93
N PHE A 364 -5.07 -7.21 -8.84
CA PHE A 364 -5.38 -8.10 -7.71
C PHE A 364 -6.54 -9.08 -7.99
N SER A 365 -7.33 -8.86 -9.02
CA SER A 365 -8.42 -9.77 -9.43
C SER A 365 -7.97 -10.85 -10.42
N GLU A 366 -6.79 -10.72 -10.99
CA GLU A 366 -6.24 -11.71 -11.91
C GLU A 366 -5.75 -12.95 -11.13
N PRO A 367 -5.93 -14.17 -11.68
CA PRO A 367 -5.59 -15.44 -11.02
C PRO A 367 -4.08 -15.65 -10.87
#